data_1f66eb3a869348cb141dcd1b0c440556
#
_entry.id   1f66eb3a869348cb141dcd1b0c440556
#
_cell.length_a   1.000
_cell.length_b   1.000
_cell.length_c   1.000
_cell.angle_alpha   90.00
_cell.angle_beta   90.00
_cell.angle_gamma   90.00
#
_symmetry.space_group_name_H-M   'P 1'
#
loop_
_entity.id
_entity.type
_entity.pdbx_description
1 polymer ?
#
loop_
_entity_poly.entity_id
_entity_poly.type
_entity_poly.pdbx_seq_one_letter_code
_entity_poly.pdbx_strand_id
1 'polypeptide(L)'
;MKNNKLIKIIIPIVILVAFLSGITLYKLINNEKSIAVNKFEKNIGVTKDIDSEKGLKNKKDNKNVEMVQYKGVIEHVFFHPLILDNYEAFHGPKWQTDDMDDWFVTVDEFKNILNSIYEKGYVLVDPNKLYEKYQKDGKELLRRKSLMIPKGKKPLILSIDDLSYNEGMRKATALKLIIDDKGDLATYRKDKSGKVQIGYNETVIIIDDFIKTHPDFSLDGTKGVIALTGYEGVFGYRTERTSPNRESEIAEAKKVANKLKEHGWSFASHSYGHNPHDKVSVEKLKTDADHWENEVKNVVGDTQIYIYPHGDSIRESGEKFKYLRSKGFNLFYSVDSASTEIMSKNIPVVHGGRLAIDGVSMRNRRGKFLKFFDAKEVLDLKSRPNRPYKFE
;
A
#
# COMPACT_ATOMS: atom_id res chain seq x y z
N MET A 1 -43.96 -36.94 39.19
CA MET A 1 -43.80 -36.99 37.73
C MET A 1 -44.71 -36.02 36.96
N LYS A 2 -45.05 -34.83 37.45
CA LYS A 2 -45.89 -33.84 36.73
C LYS A 2 -45.18 -32.58 36.20
N ASN A 3 -43.92 -32.31 36.58
CA ASN A 3 -43.25 -31.05 36.22
C ASN A 3 -42.50 -31.06 34.87
N ASN A 4 -42.25 -32.22 34.26
CA ASN A 4 -41.45 -32.28 33.01
C ASN A 4 -42.22 -31.98 31.70
N LYS A 5 -43.56 -31.95 31.74
CA LYS A 5 -44.35 -31.60 30.54
C LYS A 5 -44.51 -30.09 30.36
N LEU A 6 -44.58 -29.32 31.46
CA LEU A 6 -44.70 -27.86 31.37
C LEU A 6 -43.41 -27.20 30.82
N ILE A 7 -42.26 -27.70 31.23
CA ILE A 7 -40.94 -27.16 30.77
C ILE A 7 -40.75 -27.40 29.26
N LYS A 8 -41.21 -28.53 28.71
CA LYS A 8 -41.09 -28.84 27.28
C LYS A 8 -41.97 -27.96 26.37
N ILE A 9 -42.98 -27.29 26.91
CA ILE A 9 -43.89 -26.42 26.16
C ILE A 9 -43.47 -24.95 26.30
N ILE A 10 -42.92 -24.56 27.44
CA ILE A 10 -42.55 -23.17 27.73
C ILE A 10 -41.26 -22.77 26.98
N ILE A 11 -40.24 -23.63 26.89
CA ILE A 11 -38.97 -23.33 26.21
C ILE A 11 -39.15 -22.98 24.71
N PRO A 12 -39.88 -23.76 23.87
CA PRO A 12 -40.07 -23.38 22.48
C PRO A 12 -40.92 -22.12 22.30
N ILE A 13 -41.85 -21.82 23.23
CA ILE A 13 -42.64 -20.57 23.16
C ILE A 13 -41.80 -19.35 23.47
N VAL A 14 -40.86 -19.41 24.44
CA VAL A 14 -39.95 -18.33 24.80
C VAL A 14 -38.97 -18.07 23.64
N ILE A 15 -38.48 -19.13 22.98
CA ILE A 15 -37.58 -19.01 21.82
C ILE A 15 -38.34 -18.39 20.64
N LEU A 16 -39.58 -18.76 20.39
CA LEU A 16 -40.39 -18.20 19.31
C LEU A 16 -40.71 -16.72 19.53
N VAL A 17 -41.00 -16.30 20.77
CA VAL A 17 -41.25 -14.91 21.12
C VAL A 17 -39.97 -14.06 20.98
N ALA A 18 -38.79 -14.59 21.38
CA ALA A 18 -37.50 -13.93 21.19
C ALA A 18 -37.16 -13.76 19.72
N PHE A 19 -37.45 -14.75 18.87
CA PHE A 19 -37.21 -14.70 17.44
C PHE A 19 -38.13 -13.69 16.74
N LEU A 20 -39.42 -13.65 17.10
CA LEU A 20 -40.39 -12.68 16.57
C LEU A 20 -40.05 -11.22 17.01
N SER A 21 -39.61 -11.01 18.25
CA SER A 21 -39.17 -9.69 18.72
C SER A 21 -37.90 -9.23 18.02
N GLY A 22 -36.95 -10.14 17.72
CA GLY A 22 -35.75 -9.84 16.95
C GLY A 22 -36.07 -9.40 15.51
N ILE A 23 -37.01 -10.08 14.83
CA ILE A 23 -37.45 -9.69 13.48
C ILE A 23 -38.17 -8.33 13.49
N THR A 24 -38.97 -8.05 14.51
CA THR A 24 -39.67 -6.78 14.63
C THR A 24 -38.68 -5.62 14.88
N LEU A 25 -37.69 -5.83 15.74
CA LEU A 25 -36.65 -4.86 16.01
C LEU A 25 -35.78 -4.60 14.76
N TYR A 26 -35.42 -5.64 14.02
CA TYR A 26 -34.69 -5.51 12.74
C TYR A 26 -35.47 -4.71 11.69
N LYS A 27 -36.79 -4.94 11.56
CA LYS A 27 -37.65 -4.16 10.66
C LYS A 27 -37.76 -2.69 11.08
N LEU A 28 -37.87 -2.39 12.38
CA LEU A 28 -37.91 -1.03 12.91
C LEU A 28 -36.62 -0.26 12.62
N ILE A 29 -35.45 -0.88 12.85
CA ILE A 29 -34.14 -0.26 12.61
C ILE A 29 -33.95 0.03 11.10
N ASN A 30 -34.38 -0.87 10.23
CA ASN A 30 -34.28 -0.65 8.78
C ASN A 30 -35.28 0.40 8.28
N ASN A 31 -36.43 0.54 8.89
CA ASN A 31 -37.42 1.56 8.57
C ASN A 31 -36.93 2.96 9.00
N GLU A 32 -36.32 3.08 10.19
CA GLU A 32 -35.70 4.37 10.60
C GLU A 32 -34.53 4.78 9.71
N LYS A 33 -33.68 3.83 9.28
CA LYS A 33 -32.61 4.11 8.30
C LYS A 33 -33.17 4.60 6.96
N SER A 34 -34.22 3.98 6.46
CA SER A 34 -34.91 4.39 5.23
C SER A 34 -35.52 5.80 5.34
N ILE A 35 -36.13 6.13 6.47
CA ILE A 35 -36.70 7.47 6.74
C ILE A 35 -35.59 8.53 6.84
N ALA A 36 -34.43 8.18 7.46
CA ALA A 36 -33.30 9.10 7.58
C ALA A 36 -32.66 9.38 6.21
N VAL A 37 -32.52 8.38 5.35
CA VAL A 37 -31.99 8.54 3.97
C VAL A 37 -32.94 9.40 3.13
N ASN A 38 -34.26 9.13 3.16
CA ASN A 38 -35.24 9.92 2.42
C ASN A 38 -35.34 11.38 2.91
N LYS A 39 -35.12 11.63 4.20
CA LYS A 39 -35.07 12.98 4.77
C LYS A 39 -33.80 13.74 4.36
N PHE A 40 -32.67 13.02 4.20
CA PHE A 40 -31.42 13.57 3.71
C PHE A 40 -31.50 13.91 2.22
N GLU A 41 -32.06 13.00 1.38
CA GLU A 41 -32.27 13.24 -0.06
C GLU A 41 -33.24 14.44 -0.34
N LYS A 42 -34.26 14.59 0.49
CA LYS A 42 -35.22 15.71 0.37
C LYS A 42 -34.61 17.08 0.68
N ASN A 43 -33.59 17.12 1.53
CA ASN A 43 -32.87 18.35 1.87
C ASN A 43 -31.83 18.78 0.83
N ILE A 44 -31.47 17.89 -0.13
CA ILE A 44 -30.48 18.17 -1.19
C ILE A 44 -31.15 18.53 -2.54
N GLY A 45 -32.48 18.57 -2.61
CA GLY A 45 -33.22 19.08 -3.79
C GLY A 45 -33.14 18.19 -5.03
N VAL A 46 -32.98 16.87 -4.87
CA VAL A 46 -33.01 15.92 -6.00
C VAL A 46 -34.44 15.46 -6.24
N THR A 47 -35.09 16.02 -7.26
CA THR A 47 -36.38 15.53 -7.80
C THR A 47 -36.10 14.33 -8.71
N LYS A 48 -36.68 13.17 -8.37
CA LYS A 48 -36.74 12.00 -9.26
C LYS A 48 -38.07 12.12 -10.05
N ASP A 49 -37.97 12.41 -11.34
CA ASP A 49 -39.03 12.06 -12.28
C ASP A 49 -38.96 10.59 -12.62
N ILE A 50 -40.02 9.86 -12.27
CA ILE A 50 -40.21 8.47 -12.65
C ILE A 50 -41.02 8.46 -13.93
N ASP A 51 -40.40 8.14 -15.07
CA ASP A 51 -41.14 7.58 -16.20
C ASP A 51 -40.27 6.62 -17.04
N SER A 52 -40.88 5.44 -17.20
CA SER A 52 -40.75 4.44 -18.27
C SER A 52 -39.39 3.75 -18.55
N GLU A 53 -39.46 2.45 -18.33
CA GLU A 53 -38.62 1.41 -18.95
C GLU A 53 -38.30 1.69 -20.43
N LYS A 54 -37.00 1.89 -20.72
CA LYS A 54 -36.37 1.46 -21.98
C LYS A 54 -34.83 1.49 -21.82
N GLY A 55 -34.27 0.29 -21.78
CA GLY A 55 -32.95 0.01 -22.37
C GLY A 55 -31.77 0.86 -21.87
N LEU A 56 -31.22 0.60 -20.67
CA LEU A 56 -29.84 1.01 -20.35
C LEU A 56 -28.84 0.27 -21.24
N LYS A 57 -28.66 0.77 -22.46
CA LYS A 57 -27.40 0.59 -23.18
C LYS A 57 -26.37 1.48 -22.48
N ASN A 58 -25.46 0.87 -21.71
CA ASN A 58 -24.23 1.50 -21.28
C ASN A 58 -23.51 2.07 -22.50
N LYS A 59 -23.69 3.35 -22.79
CA LYS A 59 -22.74 4.12 -23.59
C LYS A 59 -21.46 4.21 -22.75
N LYS A 60 -20.52 3.25 -22.97
CA LYS A 60 -19.10 3.53 -22.79
C LYS A 60 -18.83 4.69 -23.74
N ASP A 61 -18.66 5.89 -23.21
CA ASP A 61 -17.99 6.96 -23.91
C ASP A 61 -16.53 6.51 -24.15
N ASN A 62 -16.34 5.75 -25.22
CA ASN A 62 -15.04 5.54 -25.83
C ASN A 62 -14.61 6.88 -26.46
N LYS A 63 -14.27 7.88 -25.65
CA LYS A 63 -13.33 8.89 -26.09
C LYS A 63 -12.06 8.13 -26.44
N ASN A 64 -11.73 8.09 -27.74
CA ASN A 64 -10.42 7.60 -28.20
C ASN A 64 -9.36 8.47 -27.51
N VAL A 65 -8.83 8.01 -26.36
CA VAL A 65 -7.77 8.70 -25.65
C VAL A 65 -6.51 8.54 -26.51
N GLU A 66 -5.99 9.66 -27.04
CA GLU A 66 -4.76 9.65 -27.83
C GLU A 66 -3.61 9.14 -26.95
N MET A 67 -3.03 8.00 -27.34
CA MET A 67 -1.86 7.42 -26.69
C MET A 67 -0.61 7.94 -27.36
N VAL A 68 0.38 8.39 -26.56
CA VAL A 68 1.65 8.92 -27.03
C VAL A 68 2.81 8.19 -26.39
N GLN A 69 3.93 8.07 -27.14
CA GLN A 69 5.15 7.49 -26.59
C GLN A 69 5.79 8.45 -25.60
N TYR A 70 5.97 7.99 -24.35
CA TYR A 70 6.67 8.76 -23.33
C TYR A 70 8.17 8.51 -23.36
N LYS A 71 8.94 9.60 -23.46
CA LYS A 71 10.41 9.58 -23.53
C LYS A 71 11.12 10.26 -22.34
N GLY A 72 10.33 10.82 -21.41
CA GLY A 72 10.86 11.53 -20.24
C GLY A 72 11.31 10.59 -19.12
N VAL A 73 11.68 11.18 -18.00
CA VAL A 73 11.99 10.47 -16.74
C VAL A 73 10.70 9.87 -16.17
N ILE A 74 10.74 8.60 -15.77
CA ILE A 74 9.67 7.98 -14.99
C ILE A 74 9.92 8.30 -13.53
N GLU A 75 9.00 9.03 -12.93
CA GLU A 75 9.12 9.38 -11.51
C GLU A 75 8.89 8.14 -10.65
N HIS A 76 9.60 8.05 -9.51
CA HIS A 76 9.42 7.00 -8.53
C HIS A 76 9.38 7.61 -7.13
N VAL A 77 8.25 7.48 -6.46
CA VAL A 77 8.05 7.94 -5.09
C VAL A 77 7.72 6.77 -4.17
N PHE A 78 8.03 6.90 -2.88
CA PHE A 78 7.66 5.87 -1.93
C PHE A 78 7.18 6.45 -0.60
N PHE A 79 6.40 5.62 0.09
CA PHE A 79 5.84 5.85 1.42
C PHE A 79 6.19 4.68 2.34
N HIS A 80 5.96 4.87 3.63
CA HIS A 80 5.86 3.80 4.62
C HIS A 80 4.38 3.58 5.00
N PRO A 81 4.03 2.58 5.85
CA PRO A 81 2.69 2.43 6.39
C PRO A 81 2.13 3.73 6.96
N LEU A 82 0.82 3.96 6.84
CA LEU A 82 0.23 5.21 7.25
C LEU A 82 0.04 5.31 8.77
N ILE A 83 0.20 6.51 9.30
CA ILE A 83 -0.22 6.85 10.66
C ILE A 83 -1.75 6.86 10.69
N LEU A 84 -2.33 5.91 11.44
CA LEU A 84 -3.78 5.79 11.65
C LEU A 84 -4.26 6.51 12.92
N ASP A 85 -3.34 6.80 13.83
CA ASP A 85 -3.61 7.47 15.10
C ASP A 85 -2.58 8.56 15.36
N ASN A 86 -2.94 9.79 15.00
CA ASN A 86 -2.06 10.95 15.16
C ASN A 86 -1.67 11.21 16.63
N TYR A 87 -2.59 10.90 17.57
CA TYR A 87 -2.28 11.09 18.97
C TYR A 87 -1.19 10.12 19.43
N GLU A 88 -1.34 8.82 19.13
CA GLU A 88 -0.33 7.81 19.48
C GLU A 88 1.01 8.04 18.76
N ALA A 89 0.98 8.57 17.53
CA ALA A 89 2.17 8.89 16.76
C ALA A 89 2.97 10.02 17.40
N PHE A 90 2.28 11.08 17.83
CA PHE A 90 2.92 12.35 18.13
C PHE A 90 2.93 12.73 19.64
N HIS A 91 2.37 11.87 20.50
CA HIS A 91 2.33 12.06 21.96
C HIS A 91 2.89 10.84 22.69
N GLY A 92 4.20 10.70 22.71
CA GLY A 92 4.91 9.58 23.31
C GLY A 92 6.34 9.94 23.70
N PRO A 93 7.21 8.95 23.97
CA PRO A 93 8.63 9.19 24.15
C PRO A 93 9.22 9.90 22.93
N LYS A 94 10.10 10.87 23.17
CA LYS A 94 10.65 11.74 22.09
C LYS A 94 11.22 10.96 20.89
N TRP A 95 11.97 9.89 21.14
CA TRP A 95 12.55 9.07 20.07
C TRP A 95 11.46 8.46 19.16
N GLN A 96 10.35 8.00 19.73
CA GLN A 96 9.24 7.40 18.98
C GLN A 96 8.46 8.48 18.20
N THR A 97 8.20 9.63 18.83
CA THR A 97 7.51 10.74 18.15
C THR A 97 8.37 11.33 17.04
N ASP A 98 9.70 11.40 17.22
CA ASP A 98 10.62 11.84 16.21
C ASP A 98 10.62 10.87 15.01
N ASP A 99 10.66 9.55 15.24
CA ASP A 99 10.60 8.54 14.17
C ASP A 99 9.28 8.60 13.40
N MET A 100 8.14 8.70 14.11
CA MET A 100 6.83 8.84 13.46
C MET A 100 6.74 10.13 12.64
N ASP A 101 7.24 11.24 13.15
CA ASP A 101 7.23 12.54 12.48
C ASP A 101 8.21 12.59 11.31
N ASP A 102 9.34 11.90 11.38
CA ASP A 102 10.35 11.92 10.34
C ASP A 102 10.02 10.98 9.17
N TRP A 103 9.58 9.76 9.42
CA TRP A 103 9.50 8.72 8.39
C TRP A 103 8.10 8.40 7.87
N PHE A 104 7.04 8.91 8.52
CA PHE A 104 5.67 8.53 8.18
C PHE A 104 4.81 9.73 7.77
N VAL A 105 3.72 9.43 7.06
CA VAL A 105 2.64 10.37 6.75
C VAL A 105 1.33 9.89 7.36
N THR A 106 0.43 10.82 7.68
CA THR A 106 -0.90 10.49 8.17
C THR A 106 -1.82 10.11 7.02
N VAL A 107 -2.95 9.49 7.33
CA VAL A 107 -3.97 9.13 6.34
C VAL A 107 -4.45 10.35 5.54
N ASP A 108 -4.69 11.47 6.22
CA ASP A 108 -5.20 12.67 5.56
C ASP A 108 -4.14 13.35 4.70
N GLU A 109 -2.88 13.40 5.16
CA GLU A 109 -1.75 13.85 4.35
C GLU A 109 -1.60 12.99 3.10
N PHE A 110 -1.66 11.67 3.24
CA PHE A 110 -1.58 10.77 2.09
C PHE A 110 -2.69 11.00 1.07
N LYS A 111 -3.95 11.16 1.52
CA LYS A 111 -5.08 11.46 0.63
C LYS A 111 -4.90 12.78 -0.12
N ASN A 112 -4.43 13.82 0.57
CA ASN A 112 -4.16 15.12 -0.04
C ASN A 112 -3.02 15.04 -1.08
N ILE A 113 -1.95 14.30 -0.77
CA ILE A 113 -0.84 14.03 -1.68
C ILE A 113 -1.34 13.27 -2.91
N LEU A 114 -2.12 12.21 -2.72
CA LEU A 114 -2.66 11.38 -3.80
C LEU A 114 -3.53 12.19 -4.77
N ASN A 115 -4.44 13.02 -4.23
CA ASN A 115 -5.26 13.94 -5.03
C ASN A 115 -4.39 14.90 -5.86
N SER A 116 -3.39 15.54 -5.23
CA SER A 116 -2.49 16.47 -5.93
C SER A 116 -1.68 15.78 -7.02
N ILE A 117 -1.18 14.57 -6.79
CA ILE A 117 -0.47 13.77 -7.79
C ILE A 117 -1.37 13.48 -9.00
N TYR A 118 -2.63 13.09 -8.75
CA TYR A 118 -3.61 12.85 -9.80
C TYR A 118 -3.93 14.12 -10.61
N GLU A 119 -4.22 15.23 -9.94
CA GLU A 119 -4.52 16.54 -10.56
C GLU A 119 -3.36 17.05 -11.41
N LYS A 120 -2.11 16.74 -11.02
CA LYS A 120 -0.90 17.07 -11.80
C LYS A 120 -0.67 16.12 -12.99
N GLY A 121 -1.62 15.23 -13.27
CA GLY A 121 -1.65 14.38 -14.46
C GLY A 121 -0.73 13.16 -14.39
N TYR A 122 -0.38 12.67 -13.22
CA TYR A 122 0.35 11.42 -13.11
C TYR A 122 -0.55 10.20 -13.36
N VAL A 123 0.06 9.10 -13.81
CA VAL A 123 -0.56 7.79 -14.01
C VAL A 123 0.39 6.71 -13.51
N LEU A 124 -0.14 5.76 -12.73
CA LEU A 124 0.65 4.67 -12.16
C LEU A 124 1.09 3.69 -13.25
N VAL A 125 2.37 3.29 -13.20
CA VAL A 125 2.97 2.32 -14.12
C VAL A 125 3.73 1.23 -13.36
N ASP A 126 3.72 -0.01 -13.91
CA ASP A 126 4.39 -1.16 -13.30
C ASP A 126 5.85 -1.24 -13.76
N PRO A 127 6.84 -1.13 -12.86
CA PRO A 127 8.24 -1.24 -13.22
C PRO A 127 8.59 -2.59 -13.85
N ASN A 128 7.87 -3.67 -13.55
CA ASN A 128 8.08 -4.97 -14.17
C ASN A 128 7.79 -4.98 -15.69
N LYS A 129 6.98 -4.05 -16.18
CA LYS A 129 6.58 -3.96 -17.59
C LYS A 129 7.41 -2.98 -18.39
N LEU A 130 8.28 -2.18 -17.74
CA LEU A 130 9.00 -1.06 -18.39
C LEU A 130 10.21 -1.49 -19.20
N TYR A 131 10.76 -2.67 -18.97
CA TYR A 131 12.03 -3.10 -19.56
C TYR A 131 11.91 -4.41 -20.31
N GLU A 132 12.79 -4.58 -21.30
CA GLU A 132 12.93 -5.83 -22.05
C GLU A 132 14.41 -6.19 -22.21
N LYS A 133 14.67 -7.50 -22.27
CA LYS A 133 15.99 -8.03 -22.55
C LYS A 133 16.32 -7.91 -24.04
N TYR A 134 17.56 -7.57 -24.35
CA TYR A 134 18.07 -7.54 -25.72
C TYR A 134 19.54 -7.96 -25.76
N GLN A 135 19.99 -8.43 -26.93
CA GLN A 135 21.39 -8.79 -27.11
C GLN A 135 22.16 -7.64 -27.75
N LYS A 136 23.33 -7.34 -27.21
CA LYS A 136 24.27 -6.36 -27.79
C LYS A 136 25.69 -6.78 -27.49
N ASP A 137 26.53 -6.87 -28.50
CA ASP A 137 27.96 -7.22 -28.41
C ASP A 137 28.18 -8.51 -27.59
N GLY A 138 27.34 -9.52 -27.81
CA GLY A 138 27.39 -10.81 -27.10
C GLY A 138 26.92 -10.77 -25.64
N LYS A 139 26.37 -9.67 -25.18
CA LYS A 139 25.83 -9.49 -23.81
C LYS A 139 24.32 -9.36 -23.83
N GLU A 140 23.65 -10.01 -22.87
CA GLU A 140 22.25 -9.73 -22.54
C GLU A 140 22.19 -8.47 -21.69
N LEU A 141 21.40 -7.48 -22.12
CA LEU A 141 21.20 -6.20 -21.43
C LEU A 141 19.70 -5.89 -21.31
N LEU A 142 19.35 -4.89 -20.51
CA LEU A 142 18.00 -4.32 -20.46
C LEU A 142 17.94 -3.00 -21.23
N ARG A 143 16.84 -2.77 -21.92
CA ARG A 143 16.46 -1.46 -22.44
C ARG A 143 15.02 -1.12 -22.06
N ARG A 144 14.70 0.18 -22.01
CA ARG A 144 13.32 0.61 -21.82
C ARG A 144 12.47 0.23 -23.04
N LYS A 145 11.32 -0.38 -22.79
CA LYS A 145 10.28 -0.58 -23.80
C LYS A 145 9.65 0.76 -24.22
N SER A 146 9.00 0.77 -25.37
CA SER A 146 8.14 1.90 -25.73
C SER A 146 6.98 1.99 -24.74
N LEU A 147 6.99 3.00 -23.89
CA LEU A 147 5.91 3.25 -22.94
C LEU A 147 4.88 4.17 -23.58
N MET A 148 3.70 3.62 -23.88
CA MET A 148 2.55 4.37 -24.39
C MET A 148 1.67 4.79 -23.22
N ILE A 149 1.39 6.10 -23.10
CA ILE A 149 0.53 6.66 -22.05
C ILE A 149 -0.47 7.65 -22.67
N PRO A 150 -1.59 7.95 -22.02
CA PRO A 150 -2.50 8.98 -22.45
C PRO A 150 -1.79 10.32 -22.61
N LYS A 151 -2.09 11.02 -23.70
CA LYS A 151 -1.49 12.33 -24.00
C LYS A 151 -1.72 13.31 -22.84
N GLY A 152 -0.65 13.98 -22.42
CA GLY A 152 -0.66 14.90 -21.26
C GLY A 152 -0.46 14.24 -19.90
N LYS A 153 -0.49 12.90 -19.79
CA LYS A 153 -0.16 12.21 -18.54
C LYS A 153 1.35 12.05 -18.38
N LYS A 154 1.76 11.78 -17.14
CA LYS A 154 3.15 11.53 -16.71
C LYS A 154 3.23 10.21 -15.95
N PRO A 155 4.15 9.30 -16.28
CA PRO A 155 4.23 8.01 -15.59
C PRO A 155 4.84 8.17 -14.19
N LEU A 156 4.29 7.44 -13.22
CA LEU A 156 4.72 7.38 -11.83
C LEU A 156 4.80 5.94 -11.36
N ILE A 157 5.93 5.54 -10.82
CA ILE A 157 6.05 4.34 -9.99
C ILE A 157 5.79 4.77 -8.55
N LEU A 158 4.89 4.08 -7.85
CA LEU A 158 4.66 4.24 -6.43
C LEU A 158 5.10 2.97 -5.71
N SER A 159 5.88 3.10 -4.65
CA SER A 159 6.20 1.97 -3.78
C SER A 159 5.87 2.26 -2.31
N ILE A 160 5.72 1.19 -1.54
CA ILE A 160 5.47 1.24 -0.09
C ILE A 160 6.53 0.35 0.54
N ASP A 161 7.38 0.95 1.37
CA ASP A 161 8.40 0.22 2.10
C ASP A 161 7.84 -0.22 3.47
N ASP A 162 8.30 -1.37 3.98
CA ASP A 162 8.01 -1.87 5.33
C ASP A 162 6.53 -2.12 5.68
N LEU A 163 5.73 -2.57 4.72
CA LEU A 163 4.34 -2.98 4.99
C LEU A 163 4.32 -4.32 5.77
N SER A 164 5.26 -4.45 6.70
CA SER A 164 5.43 -5.59 7.62
C SER A 164 4.83 -5.29 8.99
N TYR A 165 4.57 -4.02 9.33
CA TYR A 165 4.08 -3.55 10.61
C TYR A 165 4.94 -4.05 11.78
N ASN A 166 6.23 -3.71 11.73
CA ASN A 166 7.16 -4.07 12.80
C ASN A 166 6.79 -3.41 14.15
N GLU A 167 7.36 -3.89 15.24
CA GLU A 167 6.97 -3.46 16.58
C GLU A 167 7.15 -1.96 16.82
N GLY A 168 8.18 -1.35 16.21
CA GLY A 168 8.48 0.07 16.36
C GLY A 168 7.36 1.01 15.87
N MET A 169 6.59 0.60 14.86
CA MET A 169 5.53 1.44 14.26
C MET A 169 4.11 1.11 14.77
N ARG A 170 3.90 -0.03 15.44
CA ARG A 170 2.57 -0.59 15.76
C ARG A 170 1.64 0.27 16.62
N LYS A 171 2.17 1.19 17.40
CA LYS A 171 1.32 2.05 18.24
C LYS A 171 0.46 2.99 17.39
N ALA A 172 0.97 3.47 16.29
CA ALA A 172 0.34 4.50 15.48
C ALA A 172 -0.20 3.99 14.14
N THR A 173 0.34 2.88 13.61
CA THR A 173 -0.08 2.27 12.34
C THR A 173 -1.08 1.12 12.55
N ALA A 174 -1.44 0.39 11.49
CA ALA A 174 -2.13 -0.89 11.62
C ALA A 174 -1.24 -1.93 12.33
N LEU A 175 -1.86 -2.99 12.84
CA LEU A 175 -1.18 -4.17 13.34
C LEU A 175 -1.06 -5.26 12.27
N LYS A 176 -2.06 -5.32 11.38
CA LYS A 176 -2.13 -6.27 10.26
C LYS A 176 -2.95 -5.70 9.12
N LEU A 177 -2.64 -6.12 7.89
CA LEU A 177 -3.63 -6.19 6.81
C LEU A 177 -4.37 -7.52 6.92
N ILE A 178 -5.67 -7.47 6.76
CA ILE A 178 -6.53 -8.67 6.80
C ILE A 178 -7.47 -8.68 5.59
N ILE A 179 -8.08 -9.84 5.35
CA ILE A 179 -9.29 -9.94 4.53
C ILE A 179 -10.48 -9.94 5.50
N ASP A 180 -11.39 -8.99 5.33
CA ASP A 180 -12.58 -8.88 6.18
C ASP A 180 -13.68 -9.89 5.81
N ASP A 181 -14.79 -9.88 6.54
CA ASP A 181 -15.92 -10.79 6.31
C ASP A 181 -16.61 -10.60 4.95
N LYS A 182 -16.32 -9.50 4.23
CA LYS A 182 -16.82 -9.23 2.87
C LYS A 182 -15.86 -9.70 1.79
N GLY A 183 -14.67 -10.14 2.17
CA GLY A 183 -13.60 -10.52 1.27
C GLY A 183 -12.76 -9.34 0.77
N ASP A 184 -12.85 -8.17 1.41
CA ASP A 184 -12.10 -6.96 1.07
C ASP A 184 -10.85 -6.82 1.95
N LEU A 185 -9.82 -6.13 1.43
CA LEU A 185 -8.65 -5.73 2.23
C LEU A 185 -9.08 -4.74 3.30
N ALA A 186 -8.62 -4.95 4.53
CA ALA A 186 -8.88 -4.07 5.66
C ALA A 186 -7.66 -3.99 6.58
N THR A 187 -7.57 -2.94 7.40
CA THR A 187 -6.61 -2.82 8.48
C THR A 187 -7.19 -3.37 9.77
N TYR A 188 -6.39 -4.11 10.51
CA TYR A 188 -6.69 -4.57 11.86
C TYR A 188 -5.85 -3.77 12.85
N ARG A 189 -6.49 -3.22 13.87
CA ARG A 189 -5.86 -2.47 14.95
C ARG A 189 -6.54 -2.77 16.29
N LYS A 190 -5.88 -2.46 17.40
CA LYS A 190 -6.48 -2.41 18.74
C LYS A 190 -6.32 -1.00 19.30
N ASP A 191 -7.38 -0.46 19.90
CA ASP A 191 -7.29 0.77 20.66
C ASP A 191 -6.66 0.56 22.06
N LYS A 192 -6.50 1.62 22.84
CA LYS A 192 -5.91 1.59 24.19
C LYS A 192 -6.64 0.65 25.15
N SER A 193 -7.92 0.39 24.93
CA SER A 193 -8.73 -0.54 25.73
C SER A 193 -8.57 -2.00 25.31
N GLY A 194 -7.81 -2.26 24.20
CA GLY A 194 -7.69 -3.56 23.59
C GLY A 194 -8.84 -3.92 22.64
N LYS A 195 -9.79 -3.02 22.42
CA LYS A 195 -10.92 -3.23 21.51
C LYS A 195 -10.43 -3.23 20.06
N VAL A 196 -10.82 -4.26 19.30
CA VAL A 196 -10.52 -4.41 17.88
C VAL A 196 -11.21 -3.32 17.06
N GLN A 197 -10.46 -2.74 16.16
CA GLN A 197 -10.89 -1.78 15.16
C GLN A 197 -10.51 -2.30 13.78
N ILE A 198 -11.50 -2.43 12.89
CA ILE A 198 -11.32 -2.74 11.48
C ILE A 198 -11.53 -1.44 10.70
N GLY A 199 -10.60 -1.11 9.82
CA GLY A 199 -10.62 0.12 9.05
C GLY A 199 -10.16 -0.09 7.60
N TYR A 200 -10.25 0.97 6.80
CA TYR A 200 -9.89 0.94 5.37
C TYR A 200 -8.93 2.09 5.03
N ASN A 201 -7.96 2.33 5.92
CA ASN A 201 -7.12 3.53 5.90
C ASN A 201 -5.63 3.27 5.62
N GLU A 202 -5.27 2.14 4.96
CA GLU A 202 -3.90 1.91 4.52
C GLU A 202 -3.70 2.32 3.06
N THR A 203 -2.47 2.69 2.69
CA THR A 203 -2.08 3.12 1.34
C THR A 203 -2.65 2.23 0.26
N VAL A 204 -2.52 0.91 0.41
CA VAL A 204 -3.00 -0.08 -0.59
C VAL A 204 -4.52 -0.02 -0.76
N ILE A 205 -5.27 0.19 0.31
CA ILE A 205 -6.73 0.25 0.30
C ILE A 205 -7.21 1.58 -0.28
N ILE A 206 -6.59 2.69 0.15
CA ILE A 206 -6.94 4.04 -0.31
C ILE A 206 -6.69 4.18 -1.82
N ILE A 207 -5.56 3.65 -2.34
CA ILE A 207 -5.29 3.67 -3.79
C ILE A 207 -6.29 2.80 -4.56
N ASP A 208 -6.63 1.62 -4.03
CA ASP A 208 -7.63 0.75 -4.65
C ASP A 208 -8.98 1.47 -4.79
N ASP A 209 -9.44 2.13 -3.74
CA ASP A 209 -10.69 2.88 -3.74
C ASP A 209 -10.60 4.14 -4.62
N PHE A 210 -9.47 4.84 -4.59
CA PHE A 210 -9.24 6.01 -5.44
C PHE A 210 -9.35 5.66 -6.93
N ILE A 211 -8.76 4.56 -7.36
CA ILE A 211 -8.79 4.14 -8.77
C ILE A 211 -10.20 3.68 -9.21
N LYS A 212 -11.07 3.21 -8.30
CA LYS A 212 -12.48 2.91 -8.65
C LYS A 212 -13.20 4.14 -9.20
N THR A 213 -12.87 5.33 -8.68
CA THR A 213 -13.45 6.62 -9.12
C THR A 213 -12.59 7.37 -10.14
N HIS A 214 -11.29 7.03 -10.23
CA HIS A 214 -10.30 7.63 -11.12
C HIS A 214 -9.55 6.55 -11.92
N PRO A 215 -10.23 5.79 -12.80
CA PRO A 215 -9.63 4.65 -13.49
C PRO A 215 -8.46 5.04 -14.41
N ASP A 216 -8.40 6.29 -14.86
CA ASP A 216 -7.32 6.86 -15.67
C ASP A 216 -6.05 7.18 -14.87
N PHE A 217 -6.07 6.98 -13.54
CA PHE A 217 -4.88 7.08 -12.68
C PHE A 217 -4.01 5.81 -12.73
N SER A 218 -4.50 4.72 -13.29
CA SER A 218 -3.80 3.43 -13.38
C SER A 218 -3.63 2.98 -14.82
N LEU A 219 -2.41 2.74 -15.25
CA LEU A 219 -2.14 2.11 -16.55
C LEU A 219 -2.20 0.59 -16.39
N ASP A 220 -3.04 -0.07 -17.20
CA ASP A 220 -3.22 -1.54 -17.19
C ASP A 220 -3.53 -2.16 -15.81
N GLY A 221 -4.26 -1.44 -14.96
CA GLY A 221 -4.65 -1.90 -13.63
C GLY A 221 -3.56 -1.85 -12.57
N THR A 222 -2.39 -1.30 -12.89
CA THR A 222 -1.25 -1.17 -11.96
C THR A 222 -1.59 -0.31 -10.75
N LYS A 223 -1.15 -0.73 -9.57
CA LYS A 223 -1.27 0.05 -8.31
C LYS A 223 0.10 0.55 -7.83
N GLY A 224 1.03 -0.35 -7.62
CA GLY A 224 2.37 -0.04 -7.14
C GLY A 224 3.16 -1.26 -6.73
N VAL A 225 4.23 -1.02 -6.00
CA VAL A 225 5.18 -2.02 -5.51
C VAL A 225 5.22 -2.01 -3.98
N ILE A 226 5.10 -3.16 -3.36
CA ILE A 226 5.22 -3.32 -1.91
C ILE A 226 6.57 -3.95 -1.60
N ALA A 227 7.47 -3.23 -0.94
CA ALA A 227 8.78 -3.69 -0.55
C ALA A 227 8.73 -4.25 0.88
N LEU A 228 9.04 -5.54 1.03
CA LEU A 228 8.86 -6.27 2.27
C LEU A 228 10.19 -6.72 2.86
N THR A 229 10.35 -6.46 4.14
CA THR A 229 11.27 -7.14 5.05
C THR A 229 10.64 -8.43 5.58
N GLY A 230 11.41 -9.26 6.30
CA GLY A 230 10.91 -10.55 6.80
C GLY A 230 11.18 -10.84 8.27
N TYR A 231 12.07 -10.05 8.92
CA TYR A 231 12.54 -10.33 10.29
C TYR A 231 11.43 -10.32 11.37
N GLU A 232 10.33 -9.65 11.10
CA GLU A 232 9.12 -9.66 11.91
C GLU A 232 7.89 -10.11 11.11
N GLY A 233 8.10 -10.88 10.05
CA GLY A 233 7.04 -11.37 9.17
C GLY A 233 6.60 -10.34 8.13
N VAL A 234 5.40 -10.53 7.56
CA VAL A 234 4.85 -9.69 6.48
C VAL A 234 3.39 -9.35 6.74
N PHE A 235 2.96 -8.14 6.38
CA PHE A 235 1.58 -7.65 6.55
C PHE A 235 1.08 -7.70 8.00
N GLY A 236 2.01 -7.76 9.00
CA GLY A 236 1.70 -7.94 10.41
C GLY A 236 1.50 -9.39 10.86
N TYR A 237 1.55 -10.35 9.95
CA TYR A 237 1.59 -11.78 10.25
C TYR A 237 2.99 -12.21 10.61
N ARG A 238 3.13 -12.98 11.69
CA ARG A 238 4.41 -13.47 12.20
C ARG A 238 4.87 -14.72 11.43
N THR A 239 5.34 -14.49 10.20
CA THR A 239 5.79 -15.55 9.27
C THR A 239 7.25 -15.90 9.40
N GLU A 240 7.99 -15.18 10.24
CA GLU A 240 9.41 -15.40 10.51
C GLU A 240 9.66 -16.75 11.20
N ARG A 241 10.87 -17.29 11.01
CA ARG A 241 11.27 -18.65 11.47
C ARG A 241 11.12 -18.90 12.96
N THR A 242 11.16 -17.87 13.78
CA THR A 242 11.08 -17.95 15.24
C THR A 242 9.63 -17.89 15.76
N SER A 243 8.66 -17.65 14.90
CA SER A 243 7.25 -17.56 15.29
C SER A 243 6.69 -18.94 15.66
N PRO A 244 6.05 -19.09 16.82
CA PRO A 244 5.46 -20.36 17.24
C PRO A 244 4.23 -20.77 16.40
N ASN A 245 3.56 -19.80 15.77
CA ASN A 245 2.35 -20.01 14.96
C ASN A 245 2.62 -19.86 13.45
N ARG A 246 3.88 -20.00 13.04
CA ARG A 246 4.39 -19.67 11.72
C ARG A 246 3.52 -20.20 10.56
N GLU A 247 3.13 -21.47 10.60
CA GLU A 247 2.39 -22.11 9.51
C GLU A 247 1.00 -21.46 9.28
N SER A 248 0.27 -21.20 10.37
CA SER A 248 -1.04 -20.54 10.28
C SER A 248 -0.90 -19.07 9.86
N GLU A 249 0.12 -18.36 10.34
CA GLU A 249 0.40 -16.97 9.94
C GLU A 249 0.79 -16.88 8.45
N ILE A 250 1.58 -17.84 7.93
CA ILE A 250 1.89 -17.93 6.49
C ILE A 250 0.63 -18.15 5.66
N ALA A 251 -0.28 -19.04 6.10
CA ALA A 251 -1.52 -19.31 5.38
C ALA A 251 -2.38 -18.04 5.23
N GLU A 252 -2.53 -17.26 6.28
CA GLU A 252 -3.27 -16.00 6.26
C GLU A 252 -2.55 -14.90 5.46
N ALA A 253 -1.24 -14.75 5.64
CA ALA A 253 -0.43 -13.80 4.87
C ALA A 253 -0.51 -14.05 3.35
N LYS A 254 -0.54 -15.33 2.93
CA LYS A 254 -0.71 -15.72 1.52
C LYS A 254 -2.07 -15.27 0.95
N LYS A 255 -3.14 -15.31 1.72
CA LYS A 255 -4.46 -14.79 1.28
C LYS A 255 -4.37 -13.28 0.99
N VAL A 256 -3.76 -12.52 1.90
CA VAL A 256 -3.53 -11.08 1.73
C VAL A 256 -2.64 -10.81 0.50
N ALA A 257 -1.53 -11.53 0.36
CA ALA A 257 -0.62 -11.39 -0.79
C ALA A 257 -1.33 -11.66 -2.13
N ASN A 258 -2.15 -12.70 -2.21
CA ASN A 258 -2.92 -13.03 -3.40
C ASN A 258 -3.95 -11.96 -3.72
N LYS A 259 -4.68 -11.47 -2.72
CA LYS A 259 -5.64 -10.37 -2.89
C LYS A 259 -4.98 -9.10 -3.41
N LEU A 260 -3.81 -8.73 -2.87
CA LEU A 260 -3.02 -7.59 -3.35
C LEU A 260 -2.61 -7.76 -4.83
N LYS A 261 -2.15 -8.97 -5.23
CA LYS A 261 -1.82 -9.26 -6.64
C LYS A 261 -3.04 -9.15 -7.55
N GLU A 262 -4.18 -9.70 -7.15
CA GLU A 262 -5.45 -9.58 -7.89
C GLU A 262 -5.84 -8.12 -8.11
N HIS A 263 -5.52 -7.25 -7.16
CA HIS A 263 -5.78 -5.81 -7.26
C HIS A 263 -4.75 -5.06 -8.10
N GLY A 264 -3.64 -5.70 -8.53
CA GLY A 264 -2.61 -5.08 -9.38
C GLY A 264 -1.39 -4.55 -8.63
N TRP A 265 -1.18 -4.98 -7.38
CA TRP A 265 0.05 -4.74 -6.62
C TRP A 265 1.13 -5.76 -7.00
N SER A 266 2.38 -5.33 -7.04
CA SER A 266 3.55 -6.17 -7.15
C SER A 266 4.42 -6.09 -5.90
N PHE A 267 5.38 -7.02 -5.76
CA PHE A 267 6.23 -7.09 -4.57
C PHE A 267 7.69 -6.87 -4.92
N ALA A 268 8.46 -6.42 -3.93
CA ALA A 268 9.90 -6.26 -3.98
C ALA A 268 10.55 -6.82 -2.71
N SER A 269 11.81 -7.25 -2.82
CA SER A 269 12.63 -7.48 -1.64
C SER A 269 13.11 -6.15 -1.05
N HIS A 270 12.94 -6.02 0.28
CA HIS A 270 13.53 -4.92 1.06
C HIS A 270 14.59 -5.46 2.04
N SER A 271 15.37 -6.45 1.62
CA SER A 271 16.16 -7.37 2.44
C SER A 271 15.31 -8.12 3.48
N TYR A 272 15.88 -9.12 4.15
CA TYR A 272 15.16 -9.80 5.23
C TYR A 272 15.18 -8.97 6.52
N GLY A 273 16.36 -8.55 6.94
CA GLY A 273 16.58 -7.92 8.24
C GLY A 273 16.75 -6.41 8.21
N HIS A 274 16.37 -5.74 7.10
CA HIS A 274 16.53 -4.28 6.93
C HIS A 274 17.96 -3.78 7.24
N ASN A 275 18.97 -4.56 6.81
CA ASN A 275 20.37 -4.27 7.11
C ASN A 275 20.97 -3.22 6.14
N PRO A 276 21.82 -2.28 6.61
CA PRO A 276 22.56 -1.38 5.72
C PRO A 276 23.60 -2.16 4.90
N HIS A 277 23.38 -2.25 3.59
CA HIS A 277 24.14 -3.15 2.70
C HIS A 277 25.59 -2.75 2.50
N ASP A 278 25.91 -1.47 2.62
CA ASP A 278 27.27 -0.96 2.58
C ASP A 278 28.10 -1.40 3.81
N LYS A 279 27.47 -1.58 4.97
CA LYS A 279 28.12 -1.84 6.26
C LYS A 279 28.19 -3.31 6.67
N VAL A 280 27.30 -4.17 6.17
CA VAL A 280 27.32 -5.59 6.52
C VAL A 280 28.38 -6.37 5.75
N SER A 281 28.82 -7.54 6.27
CA SER A 281 29.73 -8.43 5.52
C SER A 281 29.02 -9.10 4.34
N VAL A 282 29.78 -9.70 3.44
CA VAL A 282 29.26 -10.49 2.31
C VAL A 282 28.43 -11.66 2.82
N GLU A 283 28.91 -12.37 3.82
CA GLU A 283 28.25 -13.55 4.42
C GLU A 283 26.92 -13.17 5.06
N LYS A 284 26.89 -12.02 5.78
CA LYS A 284 25.66 -11.53 6.39
C LYS A 284 24.63 -11.17 5.33
N LEU A 285 25.02 -10.50 4.24
CA LEU A 285 24.12 -10.19 3.13
C LEU A 285 23.61 -11.47 2.45
N LYS A 286 24.45 -12.46 2.23
CA LYS A 286 24.04 -13.75 1.64
C LYS A 286 22.99 -14.43 2.50
N THR A 287 23.26 -14.53 3.81
CA THR A 287 22.30 -15.11 4.78
C THR A 287 20.98 -14.33 4.80
N ASP A 288 21.04 -13.01 4.78
CA ASP A 288 19.85 -12.13 4.74
C ASP A 288 19.02 -12.38 3.47
N ALA A 289 19.65 -12.42 2.31
CA ALA A 289 18.99 -12.70 1.05
C ALA A 289 18.38 -14.11 1.00
N ASP A 290 19.09 -15.12 1.53
CA ASP A 290 18.56 -16.49 1.62
C ASP A 290 17.37 -16.59 2.56
N HIS A 291 17.38 -15.85 3.66
CA HIS A 291 16.22 -15.77 4.54
C HIS A 291 15.01 -15.14 3.85
N TRP A 292 15.21 -14.06 3.08
CA TRP A 292 14.14 -13.45 2.31
C TRP A 292 13.53 -14.41 1.29
N GLU A 293 14.38 -15.12 0.53
CA GLU A 293 13.96 -16.14 -0.44
C GLU A 293 13.13 -17.27 0.20
N ASN A 294 13.55 -17.73 1.38
CA ASN A 294 12.91 -18.86 2.04
C ASN A 294 11.63 -18.49 2.80
N GLU A 295 11.49 -17.25 3.25
CA GLU A 295 10.40 -16.86 4.15
C GLU A 295 9.44 -15.86 3.48
N VAL A 296 9.94 -14.76 2.95
CA VAL A 296 9.08 -13.72 2.34
C VAL A 296 8.61 -14.15 0.96
N LYS A 297 9.52 -14.61 0.10
CA LYS A 297 9.17 -15.09 -1.24
C LYS A 297 8.19 -16.27 -1.20
N ASN A 298 8.26 -17.13 -0.18
CA ASN A 298 7.28 -18.21 0.02
C ASN A 298 5.85 -17.69 0.22
N VAL A 299 5.68 -16.46 0.70
CA VAL A 299 4.37 -15.80 0.87
C VAL A 299 3.98 -15.04 -0.37
N VAL A 300 4.88 -14.22 -0.92
CA VAL A 300 4.54 -13.25 -1.96
C VAL A 300 4.88 -13.71 -3.38
N GLY A 301 5.65 -14.80 -3.54
CA GLY A 301 6.12 -15.30 -4.84
C GLY A 301 7.36 -14.58 -5.35
N ASP A 302 7.71 -14.89 -6.62
CA ASP A 302 8.90 -14.36 -7.28
C ASP A 302 8.81 -12.86 -7.53
N THR A 303 9.97 -12.20 -7.43
CA THR A 303 10.14 -10.81 -7.86
C THR A 303 11.52 -10.59 -8.46
N GLN A 304 11.61 -9.66 -9.42
CA GLN A 304 12.89 -9.16 -9.93
C GLN A 304 13.30 -7.81 -9.33
N ILE A 305 12.50 -7.26 -8.41
CA ILE A 305 12.70 -5.93 -7.83
C ILE A 305 13.37 -6.06 -6.47
N TYR A 306 14.46 -5.34 -6.29
CA TYR A 306 15.17 -5.17 -5.03
C TYR A 306 15.21 -3.71 -4.64
N ILE A 307 14.71 -3.38 -3.47
CA ILE A 307 14.70 -2.04 -2.91
C ILE A 307 15.66 -2.03 -1.73
N TYR A 308 16.73 -1.22 -1.82
CA TYR A 308 17.73 -1.16 -0.78
C TYR A 308 17.20 -0.55 0.50
N PRO A 309 17.38 -1.20 1.68
CA PRO A 309 17.14 -0.58 2.98
C PRO A 309 17.99 0.69 3.16
N HIS A 310 17.48 1.65 3.90
CA HIS A 310 18.18 2.92 4.21
C HIS A 310 18.59 3.74 2.98
N GLY A 311 18.15 3.36 1.78
CA GLY A 311 18.56 4.03 0.55
C GLY A 311 19.98 3.73 0.08
N ASP A 312 20.63 2.74 0.68
CA ASP A 312 21.98 2.30 0.30
C ASP A 312 22.01 1.79 -1.15
N SER A 313 23.20 1.74 -1.72
CA SER A 313 23.47 1.02 -2.95
C SER A 313 24.82 0.32 -2.87
N ILE A 314 24.97 -0.77 -3.63
CA ILE A 314 26.22 -1.55 -3.69
C ILE A 314 26.74 -1.62 -5.12
N ARG A 315 28.06 -1.72 -5.28
CA ARG A 315 28.71 -1.72 -6.61
C ARG A 315 28.38 -3.00 -7.39
N GLU A 316 28.03 -2.86 -8.68
CA GLU A 316 27.77 -3.99 -9.59
C GLU A 316 28.91 -5.03 -9.67
N SER A 317 30.16 -4.58 -9.56
CA SER A 317 31.34 -5.43 -9.59
C SER A 317 31.54 -6.25 -8.32
N GLY A 318 30.86 -5.85 -7.22
CA GLY A 318 31.04 -6.43 -5.90
C GLY A 318 30.39 -7.81 -5.73
N GLU A 319 30.92 -8.63 -4.81
CA GLU A 319 30.40 -9.96 -4.52
C GLU A 319 28.96 -9.92 -3.97
N LYS A 320 28.64 -8.94 -3.12
CA LYS A 320 27.28 -8.71 -2.61
C LYS A 320 26.27 -8.54 -3.73
N PHE A 321 26.58 -7.70 -4.70
CA PHE A 321 25.69 -7.43 -5.84
C PHE A 321 25.53 -8.70 -6.71
N LYS A 322 26.61 -9.38 -7.03
CA LYS A 322 26.58 -10.65 -7.80
C LYS A 322 25.69 -11.67 -7.11
N TYR A 323 25.73 -11.73 -5.79
CA TYR A 323 24.86 -12.63 -5.03
C TYR A 323 23.37 -12.27 -5.14
N LEU A 324 23.00 -11.00 -4.97
CA LEU A 324 21.61 -10.56 -5.18
C LEU A 324 21.15 -10.84 -6.62
N ARG A 325 22.03 -10.63 -7.60
CA ARG A 325 21.76 -10.98 -9.00
C ARG A 325 21.46 -12.47 -9.18
N SER A 326 22.19 -13.35 -8.50
CA SER A 326 21.96 -14.80 -8.57
C SER A 326 20.59 -15.22 -8.01
N LYS A 327 19.93 -14.38 -7.23
CA LYS A 327 18.55 -14.57 -6.76
C LYS A 327 17.48 -14.11 -7.76
N GLY A 328 17.87 -13.54 -8.91
CA GLY A 328 16.97 -13.14 -9.98
C GLY A 328 16.63 -11.64 -9.98
N PHE A 329 17.16 -10.84 -9.06
CA PHE A 329 16.90 -9.40 -9.03
C PHE A 329 17.58 -8.69 -10.22
N ASN A 330 16.80 -7.87 -10.95
CA ASN A 330 17.22 -7.12 -12.12
C ASN A 330 16.95 -5.62 -12.02
N LEU A 331 15.98 -5.24 -11.20
CA LEU A 331 15.57 -3.86 -10.96
C LEU A 331 15.95 -3.49 -9.52
N PHE A 332 16.90 -2.58 -9.37
CA PHE A 332 17.44 -2.15 -8.09
C PHE A 332 17.10 -0.70 -7.83
N TYR A 333 16.48 -0.41 -6.69
CA TYR A 333 16.08 0.94 -6.33
C TYR A 333 16.69 1.38 -5.01
N SER A 334 17.27 2.58 -5.01
CA SER A 334 17.81 3.26 -3.84
C SER A 334 16.97 4.50 -3.48
N VAL A 335 17.33 5.21 -2.42
CA VAL A 335 16.80 6.55 -2.13
C VAL A 335 17.75 7.58 -2.75
N ASP A 336 17.19 8.59 -3.43
CA ASP A 336 17.98 9.62 -4.08
C ASP A 336 17.31 11.00 -3.94
N SER A 337 18.00 12.00 -4.41
CA SER A 337 17.52 13.38 -4.48
C SER A 337 16.60 13.65 -5.66
N ALA A 338 16.50 12.71 -6.61
CA ALA A 338 15.64 12.74 -7.79
C ALA A 338 15.35 11.33 -8.26
N SER A 339 14.25 11.14 -8.98
CA SER A 339 14.03 9.88 -9.68
C SER A 339 15.06 9.73 -10.81
N THR A 340 15.76 8.63 -10.80
CA THR A 340 16.81 8.32 -11.79
C THR A 340 16.55 6.95 -12.40
N GLU A 341 17.11 6.73 -13.58
CA GLU A 341 17.05 5.46 -14.30
C GLU A 341 18.35 5.24 -15.05
N ILE A 342 19.12 4.28 -14.58
CA ILE A 342 20.42 3.94 -15.14
C ILE A 342 20.44 2.47 -15.54
N MET A 343 20.46 2.20 -16.82
CA MET A 343 20.62 0.84 -17.35
C MET A 343 22.11 0.49 -17.41
N SER A 344 22.46 -0.68 -16.86
CA SER A 344 23.84 -1.17 -16.91
C SER A 344 24.26 -1.44 -18.35
N LYS A 345 25.52 -1.12 -18.65
CA LYS A 345 26.14 -1.39 -19.97
C LYS A 345 26.76 -2.80 -20.07
N ASN A 346 26.75 -3.55 -18.98
CA ASN A 346 27.49 -4.82 -18.90
C ASN A 346 26.60 -6.03 -18.58
N ILE A 347 25.46 -5.83 -17.92
CA ILE A 347 24.58 -6.88 -17.41
C ILE A 347 23.10 -6.43 -17.51
N PRO A 348 22.13 -7.34 -17.52
CA PRO A 348 20.71 -7.00 -17.65
C PRO A 348 20.14 -6.44 -16.33
N VAL A 349 20.52 -5.21 -15.97
CA VAL A 349 20.17 -4.54 -14.73
C VAL A 349 19.78 -3.08 -14.96
N VAL A 350 18.81 -2.62 -14.19
CA VAL A 350 18.43 -1.21 -14.05
C VAL A 350 18.64 -0.78 -12.59
N HIS A 351 19.29 0.36 -12.41
CA HIS A 351 19.36 1.09 -11.15
C HIS A 351 18.46 2.32 -11.21
N GLY A 352 17.62 2.50 -10.21
CA GLY A 352 16.71 3.64 -10.09
C GLY A 352 16.85 4.36 -8.76
N GLY A 353 16.74 5.68 -8.78
CA GLY A 353 16.60 6.51 -7.58
C GLY A 353 15.13 6.79 -7.29
N ARG A 354 14.75 6.80 -6.02
CA ARG A 354 13.39 7.06 -5.54
C ARG A 354 13.38 8.27 -4.61
N LEU A 355 12.26 8.99 -4.58
CA LEU A 355 12.01 10.09 -3.65
C LEU A 355 11.15 9.59 -2.48
N ALA A 356 11.67 9.74 -1.26
CA ALA A 356 10.89 9.49 -0.04
C ALA A 356 9.85 10.58 0.14
N ILE A 357 8.59 10.20 0.31
CA ILE A 357 7.51 11.10 0.76
C ILE A 357 7.26 10.79 2.23
N ASP A 358 7.91 11.54 3.08
CA ASP A 358 7.90 11.42 4.52
C ASP A 358 8.02 12.81 5.19
N GLY A 359 7.84 12.86 6.51
CA GLY A 359 7.82 14.12 7.23
C GLY A 359 9.14 14.89 7.11
N VAL A 360 10.29 14.21 7.25
CA VAL A 360 11.59 14.89 7.18
C VAL A 360 11.90 15.42 5.79
N SER A 361 11.56 14.67 4.74
CA SER A 361 11.77 15.11 3.36
C SER A 361 10.86 16.29 3.01
N MET A 362 9.57 16.21 3.38
CA MET A 362 8.61 17.27 3.13
C MET A 362 8.96 18.57 3.87
N ARG A 363 9.49 18.49 5.11
CA ARG A 363 9.94 19.65 5.87
C ARG A 363 11.14 20.34 5.25
N ASN A 364 12.08 19.58 4.70
CA ASN A 364 13.40 20.10 4.32
C ASN A 364 13.64 20.20 2.81
N ARG A 365 12.75 19.66 1.97
CA ARG A 365 12.97 19.52 0.52
C ARG A 365 11.72 19.85 -0.29
N ARG A 366 10.95 20.85 0.12
CA ARG A 366 9.69 21.25 -0.54
C ARG A 366 9.83 21.42 -2.05
N GLY A 367 10.91 22.07 -2.50
CA GLY A 367 11.16 22.31 -3.93
C GLY A 367 11.16 21.04 -4.79
N LYS A 368 11.57 19.88 -4.23
CA LYS A 368 11.59 18.61 -4.95
C LYS A 368 10.20 18.01 -5.16
N PHE A 369 9.24 18.38 -4.31
CA PHE A 369 7.89 17.85 -4.34
C PHE A 369 6.91 18.72 -5.15
N LEU A 370 7.24 19.97 -5.48
CA LEU A 370 6.33 20.89 -6.20
C LEU A 370 5.80 20.33 -7.51
N LYS A 371 6.50 19.41 -8.16
CA LYS A 371 6.04 18.69 -9.34
C LYS A 371 4.93 17.69 -9.03
N PHE A 372 4.78 17.24 -7.78
CA PHE A 372 3.79 16.29 -7.29
C PHE A 372 2.72 16.98 -6.44
N PHE A 373 3.13 17.76 -5.45
CA PHE A 373 2.29 18.49 -4.50
C PHE A 373 3.10 19.60 -3.83
N ASP A 374 2.44 20.51 -3.11
CA ASP A 374 3.11 21.46 -2.23
C ASP A 374 3.07 20.92 -0.78
N ALA A 375 4.25 20.69 -0.20
CA ALA A 375 4.37 20.18 1.17
C ALA A 375 3.72 21.09 2.23
N LYS A 376 3.61 22.40 1.98
CA LYS A 376 2.93 23.35 2.89
C LYS A 376 1.42 23.14 2.93
N GLU A 377 0.85 22.64 1.86
CA GLU A 377 -0.61 22.43 1.73
C GLU A 377 -1.06 21.07 2.26
N VAL A 378 -0.17 20.08 2.21
CA VAL A 378 -0.52 18.69 2.55
C VAL A 378 -0.15 18.29 3.97
N LEU A 379 0.90 18.90 4.58
CA LEU A 379 1.32 18.58 5.94
C LEU A 379 0.33 19.10 6.98
N ASP A 380 -0.11 18.21 7.86
CA ASP A 380 -0.95 18.58 9.03
C ASP A 380 -0.08 19.06 10.20
N LEU A 381 0.37 20.31 10.12
CA LEU A 381 1.21 20.95 11.14
C LEU A 381 0.52 21.09 12.51
N LYS A 382 -0.80 20.90 12.58
CA LYS A 382 -1.54 20.98 13.86
C LYS A 382 -1.42 19.70 14.67
N SER A 383 -1.40 18.56 13.99
CA SER A 383 -1.26 17.24 14.64
C SER A 383 0.20 16.88 14.90
N ARG A 384 1.12 17.33 14.05
CA ARG A 384 2.55 17.01 14.13
C ARG A 384 3.26 17.76 15.27
N PRO A 385 4.39 17.22 15.80
CA PRO A 385 5.22 17.92 16.79
C PRO A 385 5.65 19.29 16.29
N ASN A 386 5.75 20.27 17.19
CA ASN A 386 6.26 21.60 16.86
C ASN A 386 7.77 21.55 16.62
N ARG A 387 8.16 21.26 15.38
CA ARG A 387 9.55 21.22 14.89
C ARG A 387 9.75 22.24 13.78
N PRO A 388 10.96 22.79 13.61
CA PRO A 388 11.20 23.78 12.57
C PRO A 388 11.02 23.17 11.17
N TYR A 389 10.26 23.87 10.33
CA TYR A 389 10.03 23.55 8.92
C TYR A 389 10.78 24.58 8.08
N LYS A 390 11.75 24.15 7.27
CA LYS A 390 12.49 25.05 6.40
C LYS A 390 11.76 25.35 5.10
N PHE A 391 11.08 24.34 4.55
CA PHE A 391 10.34 24.41 3.28
C PHE A 391 11.17 25.02 2.12
N GLU A 392 12.44 24.73 2.09
CA GLU A 392 13.39 25.17 1.04
C GLU A 392 13.25 24.36 -0.25
#